data_806fb3ebac5641dbaaf4e33af6398f72
#
_entry.id   806fb3ebac5641dbaaf4e33af6398f72
#
_cell.length_a   1.000
_cell.length_b   1.000
_cell.length_c   1.000
_cell.angle_alpha   90.00
_cell.angle_beta   90.00
_cell.angle_gamma   90.00
#
_symmetry.space_group_name_H-M   'P 1'
#
loop_
_entity.id
_entity.type
_entity.pdbx_description
1 polymer ?
#
loop_
_entity_poly.entity_id
_entity_poly.type
_entity_poly.pdbx_seq_one_letter_code
_entity_poly.pdbx_strand_id
1 'polypeptide(L)'
;MERLKQVTLLLTRACNLRCSYCYVRTYSGGEMTLETAKGIVRDVFARDLSGYDGVEFIFLGGEPFCAFPLLRELSEWIWSGTWPKPYFLSAVTNGTLLRGEIRAWLTEHREKFSLTLSYDGEGQSQNTNRSQSDDMIDLEYFHRLWPEVPVKMTITEANVAHMAEDILRLRNRGIPVNDTFAGGVPVWGEASLAELGRQLQKLCSYELERPDTERRSDLLSIDLRGVLGGGAPGPFACGAGESRVTYTHSG
;
A
#
# COMPACT_ATOMS: atom_id res chain seq x y z
N MET A 1 -1.17 -3.56 -20.31
CA MET A 1 -1.02 -3.64 -18.83
C MET A 1 -0.61 -5.06 -18.52
N GLU A 2 0.52 -5.23 -17.88
CA GLU A 2 0.97 -6.56 -17.47
C GLU A 2 0.01 -7.13 -16.42
N ARG A 3 -0.42 -8.36 -16.63
CA ARG A 3 -1.30 -9.08 -15.68
C ARG A 3 -0.44 -9.80 -14.65
N LEU A 4 -0.25 -9.20 -13.49
CA LEU A 4 0.56 -9.77 -12.42
C LEU A 4 -0.28 -10.63 -11.46
N LYS A 5 0.27 -11.78 -11.05
CA LYS A 5 -0.19 -12.53 -9.89
C LYS A 5 0.36 -11.87 -8.64
N GLN A 6 -0.49 -11.27 -7.81
CA GLN A 6 -0.08 -10.61 -6.57
C GLN A 6 -0.10 -11.60 -5.41
N VAL A 7 1.04 -11.76 -4.77
CA VAL A 7 1.25 -12.68 -3.65
C VAL A 7 1.72 -11.88 -2.44
N THR A 8 0.84 -11.70 -1.48
CA THR A 8 1.16 -10.99 -0.25
C THR A 8 1.66 -11.98 0.81
N LEU A 9 2.83 -11.69 1.37
CA LEU A 9 3.44 -12.44 2.47
C LEU A 9 3.35 -11.60 3.75
N LEU A 10 2.55 -12.03 4.71
CA LEU A 10 2.43 -11.39 6.03
C LEU A 10 3.61 -11.86 6.90
N LEU A 11 4.76 -11.17 6.79
CA LEU A 11 6.02 -11.58 7.42
C LEU A 11 5.94 -11.59 8.94
N THR A 12 5.30 -10.57 9.52
CA THR A 12 5.18 -10.44 10.97
C THR A 12 3.91 -9.69 11.35
N ARG A 13 3.43 -9.91 12.55
CA ARG A 13 2.36 -9.09 13.15
C ARG A 13 2.89 -7.98 14.07
N ALA A 14 4.20 -7.97 14.32
CA ALA A 14 4.83 -6.88 15.05
C ALA A 14 4.70 -5.56 14.27
N CYS A 15 4.42 -4.49 14.97
CA CYS A 15 4.39 -3.14 14.45
C CYS A 15 4.79 -2.15 15.53
N ASN A 16 5.59 -1.17 15.15
CA ASN A 16 6.00 -0.10 16.03
C ASN A 16 5.00 1.07 16.11
N LEU A 17 3.91 1.02 15.32
CA LEU A 17 2.80 1.98 15.38
C LEU A 17 1.49 1.32 15.86
N ARG A 18 0.50 2.17 16.18
CA ARG A 18 -0.86 1.77 16.59
C ARG A 18 -1.90 2.62 15.87
N CYS A 19 -1.91 2.58 14.54
CA CYS A 19 -2.83 3.35 13.71
C CYS A 19 -4.29 3.12 14.12
N SER A 20 -5.10 4.18 14.12
CA SER A 20 -6.47 4.16 14.62
C SER A 20 -7.38 3.17 13.89
N TYR A 21 -7.18 2.99 12.60
CA TYR A 21 -7.95 2.14 11.69
C TYR A 21 -7.29 0.80 11.37
N CYS A 22 -6.23 0.40 12.09
CA CYS A 22 -5.43 -0.78 11.76
C CYS A 22 -6.20 -2.09 11.99
N TYR A 23 -6.47 -2.83 10.92
CA TYR A 23 -7.14 -4.13 10.97
C TYR A 23 -6.21 -5.27 11.43
N VAL A 24 -4.89 -5.14 11.23
CA VAL A 24 -3.92 -6.19 11.62
C VAL A 24 -3.86 -6.37 13.14
N ARG A 25 -4.18 -5.35 13.92
CA ARG A 25 -4.17 -5.40 15.39
C ARG A 25 -5.18 -6.38 15.99
N THR A 26 -6.20 -6.74 15.24
CA THR A 26 -7.26 -7.66 15.70
C THR A 26 -6.85 -9.13 15.58
N TYR A 27 -5.73 -9.43 14.92
CA TYR A 27 -5.28 -10.79 14.69
C TYR A 27 -4.14 -11.15 15.64
N SER A 28 -4.23 -12.32 16.29
CA SER A 28 -3.11 -12.96 16.99
C SER A 28 -2.18 -13.64 15.99
N GLY A 29 -0.91 -13.80 16.31
CA GLY A 29 0.01 -14.55 15.48
C GLY A 29 1.47 -14.11 15.62
N GLY A 30 2.35 -14.91 15.04
CA GLY A 30 3.78 -14.79 15.12
C GLY A 30 4.45 -14.11 13.92
N GLU A 31 5.69 -14.48 13.74
CA GLU A 31 6.53 -14.13 12.60
C GLU A 31 6.62 -15.33 11.65
N MET A 32 6.62 -15.09 10.35
CA MET A 32 6.81 -16.12 9.34
C MET A 32 8.26 -16.63 9.41
N THR A 33 8.44 -17.94 9.30
CA THR A 33 9.80 -18.47 9.20
C THR A 33 10.32 -18.32 7.75
N LEU A 34 11.63 -18.23 7.61
CA LEU A 34 12.24 -18.17 6.28
C LEU A 34 11.88 -19.40 5.41
N GLU A 35 11.83 -20.59 6.01
CA GLU A 35 11.47 -21.82 5.29
C GLU A 35 10.01 -21.82 4.85
N THR A 36 9.09 -21.32 5.66
CA THR A 36 7.70 -21.09 5.25
C THR A 36 7.63 -20.13 4.07
N ALA A 37 8.32 -19.00 4.16
CA ALA A 37 8.35 -18.00 3.09
C ALA A 37 8.93 -18.56 1.78
N LYS A 38 10.05 -19.28 1.86
CA LYS A 38 10.67 -19.98 0.70
C LYS A 38 9.75 -21.06 0.11
N GLY A 39 9.06 -21.80 0.97
CA GLY A 39 8.04 -22.79 0.56
C GLY A 39 6.94 -22.14 -0.27
N ILE A 40 6.37 -21.04 0.22
CA ILE A 40 5.33 -20.29 -0.50
C ILE A 40 5.82 -19.81 -1.87
N VAL A 41 7.01 -19.24 -1.95
CA VAL A 41 7.58 -18.78 -3.24
C VAL A 41 7.73 -19.93 -4.23
N ARG A 42 8.26 -21.09 -3.78
CA ARG A 42 8.37 -22.29 -4.62
C ARG A 42 7.00 -22.78 -5.09
N ASP A 43 6.03 -22.86 -4.20
CA ASP A 43 4.66 -23.29 -4.49
C ASP A 43 3.96 -22.37 -5.49
N VAL A 44 4.14 -21.05 -5.35
CA VAL A 44 3.59 -20.07 -6.29
C VAL A 44 4.14 -20.32 -7.70
N PHE A 45 5.44 -20.47 -7.84
CA PHE A 45 6.07 -20.72 -9.14
C PHE A 45 5.86 -22.13 -9.68
N ALA A 46 5.46 -23.08 -8.85
CA ALA A 46 5.09 -24.45 -9.28
C ALA A 46 3.65 -24.53 -9.82
N ARG A 47 2.82 -23.53 -9.57
CA ARG A 47 1.42 -23.47 -10.07
C ARG A 47 1.35 -23.01 -11.51
N ASP A 48 0.19 -23.23 -12.14
CA ASP A 48 -0.08 -22.67 -13.46
C ASP A 48 -0.16 -21.13 -13.39
N LEU A 49 0.77 -20.49 -14.05
CA LEU A 49 0.87 -19.04 -14.20
C LEU A 49 0.64 -18.59 -15.65
N SER A 50 0.04 -19.43 -16.52
CA SER A 50 -0.15 -19.13 -17.94
C SER A 50 -0.99 -17.87 -18.19
N GLY A 51 -1.91 -17.58 -17.26
CA GLY A 51 -2.75 -16.36 -17.31
C GLY A 51 -2.07 -15.08 -16.81
N TYR A 52 -0.77 -15.11 -16.43
CA TYR A 52 -0.04 -13.98 -15.86
C TYR A 52 1.28 -13.73 -16.58
N ASP A 53 1.64 -12.46 -16.71
CA ASP A 53 2.92 -12.04 -17.29
C ASP A 53 4.07 -12.15 -16.29
N GLY A 54 3.76 -12.06 -14.99
CA GLY A 54 4.72 -12.14 -13.90
C GLY A 54 4.06 -12.33 -12.53
N VAL A 55 4.89 -12.35 -11.49
CA VAL A 55 4.47 -12.45 -10.09
C VAL A 55 4.99 -11.25 -9.31
N GLU A 56 4.13 -10.60 -8.53
CA GLU A 56 4.54 -9.60 -7.56
C GLU A 56 4.45 -10.20 -6.15
N PHE A 57 5.58 -10.28 -5.44
CA PHE A 57 5.62 -10.61 -4.02
C PHE A 57 5.61 -9.34 -3.20
N ILE A 58 4.54 -9.15 -2.42
CA ILE A 58 4.31 -7.97 -1.59
C ILE A 58 4.57 -8.35 -0.13
N PHE A 59 5.60 -7.79 0.45
CA PHE A 59 5.90 -7.99 1.87
C PHE A 59 5.04 -7.05 2.71
N LEU A 60 4.24 -7.64 3.57
CA LEU A 60 3.29 -6.97 4.44
C LEU A 60 3.49 -7.48 5.88
N GLY A 61 2.85 -6.81 6.82
CA GLY A 61 2.86 -7.23 8.22
C GLY A 61 2.05 -6.28 9.08
N GLY A 62 2.31 -6.25 10.37
CA GLY A 62 2.09 -5.05 11.14
C GLY A 62 2.97 -3.93 10.58
N GLU A 63 4.30 -4.13 10.63
CA GLU A 63 5.31 -3.38 9.87
C GLU A 63 6.37 -4.38 9.38
N PRO A 64 6.53 -4.59 8.05
CA PRO A 64 7.44 -5.62 7.54
C PRO A 64 8.91 -5.40 7.93
N PHE A 65 9.33 -4.15 8.11
CA PHE A 65 10.69 -3.83 8.57
C PHE A 65 10.95 -4.12 10.05
N CYS A 66 9.95 -4.48 10.85
CA CYS A 66 10.16 -5.10 12.16
C CYS A 66 10.79 -6.50 12.03
N ALA A 67 10.59 -7.17 10.89
CA ALA A 67 11.22 -8.46 10.54
C ALA A 67 12.26 -8.27 9.42
N PHE A 68 13.04 -7.19 9.46
CA PHE A 68 14.01 -6.85 8.39
C PHE A 68 15.01 -7.97 8.08
N PRO A 69 15.58 -8.70 9.04
CA PRO A 69 16.46 -9.82 8.74
C PRO A 69 15.79 -10.87 7.83
N LEU A 70 14.55 -11.25 8.13
CA LEU A 70 13.76 -12.18 7.31
C LEU A 70 13.48 -11.59 5.91
N LEU A 71 13.03 -10.34 5.84
CA LEU A 71 12.73 -9.64 4.59
C LEU A 71 13.97 -9.63 3.69
N ARG A 72 15.12 -9.24 4.23
CA ARG A 72 16.39 -9.18 3.51
C ARG A 72 16.80 -10.55 2.99
N GLU A 73 16.88 -11.55 3.86
CA GLU A 73 17.35 -12.89 3.50
C GLU A 73 16.43 -13.55 2.46
N LEU A 74 15.12 -13.37 2.59
CA LEU A 74 14.16 -13.86 1.60
C LEU A 74 14.34 -13.16 0.25
N SER A 75 14.51 -11.85 0.23
CA SER A 75 14.72 -11.07 -1.00
C SER A 75 15.99 -11.51 -1.71
N GLU A 76 17.11 -11.60 -0.99
CA GLU A 76 18.40 -12.02 -1.54
C GLU A 76 18.35 -13.47 -2.07
N TRP A 77 17.63 -14.35 -1.35
CA TRP A 77 17.41 -15.71 -1.83
C TRP A 77 16.56 -15.75 -3.11
N ILE A 78 15.48 -14.95 -3.20
CA ILE A 78 14.68 -14.87 -4.43
C ILE A 78 15.52 -14.36 -5.60
N TRP A 79 16.34 -13.34 -5.40
CA TRP A 79 17.22 -12.78 -6.44
C TRP A 79 18.31 -13.74 -6.90
N SER A 80 18.76 -14.66 -6.04
CA SER A 80 19.75 -15.70 -6.39
C SER A 80 19.15 -16.86 -7.16
N GLY A 81 17.83 -17.01 -7.17
CA GLY A 81 17.12 -18.11 -7.83
C GLY A 81 16.86 -17.87 -9.31
N THR A 82 16.55 -18.96 -10.01
CA THR A 82 16.02 -18.92 -11.38
C THR A 82 14.56 -19.32 -11.36
N TRP A 83 13.69 -18.43 -11.81
CA TRP A 83 12.25 -18.60 -11.74
C TRP A 83 11.61 -18.64 -13.14
N PRO A 84 10.47 -19.35 -13.30
CA PRO A 84 9.85 -19.58 -14.63
C PRO A 84 9.14 -18.36 -15.21
N LYS A 85 8.93 -17.29 -14.40
CA LYS A 85 8.28 -16.04 -14.79
C LYS A 85 9.04 -14.85 -14.24
N PRO A 86 8.95 -13.67 -14.89
CA PRO A 86 9.39 -12.42 -14.29
C PRO A 86 8.73 -12.20 -12.93
N TYR A 87 9.43 -11.52 -12.04
CA TYR A 87 8.91 -11.21 -10.71
C TYR A 87 9.34 -9.84 -10.22
N PHE A 88 8.57 -9.30 -9.27
CA PHE A 88 8.81 -8.03 -8.61
C PHE A 88 8.73 -8.25 -7.10
N LEU A 89 9.57 -7.55 -6.35
CA LEU A 89 9.50 -7.51 -4.88
C LEU A 89 9.11 -6.13 -4.43
N SER A 90 8.14 -6.07 -3.54
CA SER A 90 7.70 -4.81 -2.95
C SER A 90 7.33 -4.98 -1.47
N ALA A 91 7.27 -3.89 -0.74
CA ALA A 91 6.75 -3.87 0.62
C ALA A 91 5.84 -2.67 0.85
N VAL A 92 4.83 -2.86 1.71
CA VAL A 92 4.02 -1.75 2.23
C VAL A 92 4.50 -1.42 3.63
N THR A 93 4.95 -0.20 3.84
CA THR A 93 5.58 0.24 5.10
C THR A 93 4.97 1.51 5.65
N ASN A 94 5.06 1.69 6.96
CA ASN A 94 4.76 2.95 7.63
C ASN A 94 5.89 3.98 7.54
N GLY A 95 7.06 3.60 7.00
CA GLY A 95 8.20 4.48 6.75
C GLY A 95 9.08 4.83 7.95
N THR A 96 8.66 4.59 9.17
CA THR A 96 9.35 5.09 10.38
C THR A 96 10.66 4.37 10.68
N LEU A 97 10.88 3.18 10.12
CA LEU A 97 12.08 2.37 10.30
C LEU A 97 13.09 2.52 9.16
N LEU A 98 12.84 3.37 8.16
CA LEU A 98 13.71 3.56 6.99
C LEU A 98 14.97 4.39 7.33
N ARG A 99 15.81 3.85 8.21
CA ARG A 99 17.05 4.47 8.70
C ARG A 99 18.16 3.43 8.87
N GLY A 100 19.40 3.88 9.04
CA GLY A 100 20.54 2.99 9.27
C GLY A 100 20.70 1.93 8.19
N GLU A 101 20.83 0.67 8.60
CA GLU A 101 21.03 -0.49 7.72
C GLU A 101 19.88 -0.69 6.73
N ILE A 102 18.63 -0.50 7.17
CA ILE A 102 17.45 -0.63 6.30
C ILE A 102 17.53 0.38 5.15
N ARG A 103 17.81 1.63 5.47
CA ARG A 103 17.95 2.70 4.46
C ARG A 103 19.08 2.41 3.47
N ALA A 104 20.23 1.94 3.96
CA ALA A 104 21.38 1.59 3.13
C ALA A 104 21.02 0.45 2.15
N TRP A 105 20.43 -0.63 2.65
CA TRP A 105 20.01 -1.78 1.86
C TRP A 105 18.96 -1.40 0.79
N LEU A 106 17.95 -0.62 1.14
CA LEU A 106 16.93 -0.14 0.21
C LEU A 106 17.52 0.77 -0.88
N THR A 107 18.46 1.63 -0.52
CA THR A 107 19.14 2.50 -1.50
C THR A 107 19.97 1.69 -2.50
N GLU A 108 20.66 0.66 -2.02
CA GLU A 108 21.45 -0.26 -2.87
C GLU A 108 20.57 -1.07 -3.82
N HIS A 109 19.39 -1.48 -3.36
CA HIS A 109 18.53 -2.40 -4.10
C HIS A 109 17.29 -1.75 -4.73
N ARG A 110 17.25 -0.42 -4.83
CA ARG A 110 16.07 0.33 -5.32
C ARG A 110 15.53 -0.11 -6.69
N GLU A 111 16.40 -0.65 -7.55
CA GLU A 111 16.03 -1.14 -8.88
C GLU A 111 15.37 -2.54 -8.85
N LYS A 112 15.51 -3.26 -7.73
CA LYS A 112 15.01 -4.63 -7.55
C LYS A 112 13.92 -4.74 -6.49
N PHE A 113 13.74 -3.66 -5.69
CA PHE A 113 12.83 -3.63 -4.56
C PHE A 113 12.08 -2.30 -4.53
N SER A 114 10.76 -2.37 -4.55
CA SER A 114 9.89 -1.19 -4.48
C SER A 114 9.23 -1.05 -3.11
N LEU A 115 8.90 0.17 -2.73
CA LEU A 115 8.12 0.44 -1.51
C LEU A 115 6.82 1.16 -1.85
N THR A 116 5.77 0.81 -1.12
CA THR A 116 4.58 1.64 -0.98
C THR A 116 4.59 2.24 0.42
N LEU A 117 4.71 3.55 0.51
CA LEU A 117 4.70 4.27 1.78
C LEU A 117 3.25 4.56 2.21
N SER A 118 2.90 4.17 3.42
CA SER A 118 1.63 4.55 4.04
C SER A 118 1.74 5.92 4.71
N TYR A 119 1.11 6.94 4.12
CA TYR A 119 1.21 8.32 4.57
C TYR A 119 -0.13 9.05 4.40
N ASP A 120 -0.77 9.45 5.51
CA ASP A 120 -2.15 9.95 5.53
C ASP A 120 -2.27 11.48 5.42
N GLY A 121 -1.19 12.16 5.07
CA GLY A 121 -1.09 13.62 5.00
C GLY A 121 -0.10 14.19 6.01
N GLU A 122 0.32 15.43 5.81
CA GLU A 122 1.34 16.07 6.64
C GLU A 122 0.80 16.49 8.02
N GLY A 123 1.66 16.43 9.03
CA GLY A 123 1.41 16.96 10.37
C GLY A 123 0.22 16.28 11.04
N GLN A 124 -0.88 17.01 11.19
CA GLN A 124 -2.02 16.58 12.00
C GLN A 124 -2.67 15.29 11.48
N SER A 125 -2.87 15.15 10.18
CA SER A 125 -3.52 13.98 9.57
C SER A 125 -2.72 12.69 9.82
N GLN A 126 -1.41 12.74 9.56
CA GLN A 126 -0.50 11.63 9.85
C GLN A 126 -0.49 11.30 11.35
N ASN A 127 -0.31 12.33 12.18
CA ASN A 127 -0.17 12.16 13.62
C ASN A 127 -1.45 11.62 14.29
N THR A 128 -2.61 12.08 13.86
CA THR A 128 -3.90 11.59 14.39
C THR A 128 -4.15 10.14 14.02
N ASN A 129 -3.91 9.79 12.78
CA ASN A 129 -4.22 8.44 12.29
C ASN A 129 -3.14 7.42 12.63
N ARG A 130 -1.84 7.83 12.65
CA ARG A 130 -0.68 6.94 12.67
C ARG A 130 0.29 7.20 13.82
N SER A 131 -0.26 7.33 15.06
CA SER A 131 0.55 7.31 16.30
C SER A 131 1.64 8.39 16.37
N GLN A 132 1.34 9.63 16.00
CA GLN A 132 2.29 10.75 16.05
C GLN A 132 3.59 10.47 15.26
N SER A 133 3.47 9.93 14.04
CA SER A 133 4.63 9.43 13.28
C SER A 133 5.14 10.36 12.19
N ASP A 134 4.58 11.55 12.01
CA ASP A 134 4.95 12.47 10.92
C ASP A 134 6.45 12.78 10.90
N ASP A 135 7.01 13.25 12.03
CA ASP A 135 8.42 13.58 12.17
C ASP A 135 9.39 12.39 12.04
N MET A 136 8.85 11.16 12.00
CA MET A 136 9.65 9.93 11.87
C MET A 136 9.86 9.51 10.42
N ILE A 137 9.17 10.15 9.47
CA ILE A 137 9.11 9.74 8.07
C ILE A 137 9.89 10.72 7.20
N ASP A 138 10.89 10.20 6.46
CA ASP A 138 11.63 10.97 5.45
C ASP A 138 10.94 10.78 4.07
N LEU A 139 9.90 11.61 3.84
CA LEU A 139 9.10 11.58 2.62
C LEU A 139 9.93 11.91 1.37
N GLU A 140 10.92 12.83 1.50
CA GLU A 140 11.83 13.20 0.42
C GLU A 140 12.74 12.03 0.02
N TYR A 141 13.22 11.26 0.99
CA TYR A 141 13.98 10.05 0.71
C TYR A 141 13.16 9.05 -0.10
N PHE A 142 11.91 8.79 0.31
CA PHE A 142 11.01 7.87 -0.39
C PHE A 142 10.79 8.34 -1.83
N HIS A 143 10.34 9.58 -2.02
CA HIS A 143 10.02 10.12 -3.34
C HIS A 143 11.23 10.16 -4.28
N ARG A 144 12.44 10.45 -3.75
CA ARG A 144 13.66 10.45 -4.56
C ARG A 144 14.01 9.05 -5.09
N LEU A 145 13.76 7.98 -4.33
CA LEU A 145 14.08 6.62 -4.76
C LEU A 145 12.99 6.02 -5.66
N TRP A 146 11.74 6.34 -5.40
CA TRP A 146 10.58 5.81 -6.14
C TRP A 146 9.60 6.93 -6.52
N PRO A 147 9.99 7.84 -7.43
CA PRO A 147 9.20 9.03 -7.75
C PRO A 147 7.82 8.72 -8.35
N GLU A 148 7.70 7.58 -9.02
CA GLU A 148 6.46 7.16 -9.66
C GLU A 148 5.52 6.36 -8.74
N VAL A 149 6.01 5.93 -7.57
CA VAL A 149 5.20 5.13 -6.63
C VAL A 149 4.37 6.05 -5.76
N PRO A 150 3.04 5.91 -5.77
CA PRO A 150 2.19 6.75 -4.93
C PRO A 150 2.34 6.41 -3.45
N VAL A 151 2.26 7.44 -2.61
CA VAL A 151 2.00 7.22 -1.20
C VAL A 151 0.56 6.74 -1.03
N LYS A 152 0.34 5.79 -0.12
CA LYS A 152 -0.99 5.29 0.21
C LYS A 152 -1.57 6.11 1.35
N MET A 153 -2.60 6.89 1.03
CA MET A 153 -3.31 7.73 1.99
C MET A 153 -4.63 7.09 2.40
N THR A 154 -4.83 6.95 3.71
CA THR A 154 -6.07 6.41 4.24
C THR A 154 -6.90 7.54 4.87
N ILE A 155 -8.09 7.73 4.32
CA ILE A 155 -9.05 8.72 4.80
C ILE A 155 -9.96 8.09 5.86
N THR A 156 -10.03 8.73 6.99
CA THR A 156 -10.88 8.38 8.12
C THR A 156 -11.76 9.56 8.49
N GLU A 157 -12.70 9.36 9.39
CA GLU A 157 -13.49 10.45 9.97
C GLU A 157 -12.61 11.50 10.66
N ALA A 158 -11.46 11.07 11.22
CA ALA A 158 -10.58 11.95 11.99
C ALA A 158 -9.73 12.90 11.13
N ASN A 159 -9.43 12.56 9.86
CA ASN A 159 -8.64 13.41 8.98
C ASN A 159 -9.41 13.93 7.76
N VAL A 160 -10.69 13.60 7.61
CA VAL A 160 -11.49 14.02 6.45
C VAL A 160 -11.50 15.53 6.25
N ALA A 161 -11.47 16.32 7.31
CA ALA A 161 -11.49 17.78 7.22
C ALA A 161 -10.25 18.38 6.49
N HIS A 162 -9.15 17.64 6.44
CA HIS A 162 -7.91 18.05 5.79
C HIS A 162 -7.64 17.31 4.47
N MET A 163 -8.53 16.37 4.08
CA MET A 163 -8.33 15.44 2.96
C MET A 163 -7.89 16.12 1.66
N ALA A 164 -8.63 17.11 1.19
CA ALA A 164 -8.32 17.78 -0.07
C ALA A 164 -6.99 18.54 0.01
N GLU A 165 -6.75 19.25 1.11
CA GLU A 165 -5.51 20.00 1.31
C GLU A 165 -4.29 19.08 1.34
N ASP A 166 -4.36 17.96 2.07
CA ASP A 166 -3.27 16.99 2.19
C ASP A 166 -2.95 16.34 0.83
N ILE A 167 -3.98 15.91 0.08
CA ILE A 167 -3.81 15.36 -1.26
C ILE A 167 -3.14 16.39 -2.19
N LEU A 168 -3.66 17.61 -2.22
CA LEU A 168 -3.16 18.66 -3.12
C LEU A 168 -1.76 19.13 -2.74
N ARG A 169 -1.42 19.17 -1.46
CA ARG A 169 -0.09 19.51 -0.97
C ARG A 169 0.95 18.51 -1.44
N LEU A 170 0.69 17.21 -1.33
CA LEU A 170 1.57 16.17 -1.82
C LEU A 170 1.72 16.23 -3.35
N ARG A 171 0.62 16.36 -4.07
CA ARG A 171 0.64 16.46 -5.54
C ARG A 171 1.40 17.69 -6.05
N ASN A 172 1.27 18.84 -5.39
CA ASN A 172 2.00 20.06 -5.73
C ASN A 172 3.53 19.91 -5.52
N ARG A 173 3.97 18.94 -4.71
CA ARG A 173 5.36 18.52 -4.55
C ARG A 173 5.79 17.43 -5.54
N GLY A 174 4.92 17.06 -6.48
CA GLY A 174 5.16 15.97 -7.43
C GLY A 174 5.00 14.56 -6.86
N ILE A 175 4.51 14.43 -5.63
CA ILE A 175 4.34 13.14 -4.95
C ILE A 175 2.97 12.56 -5.32
N PRO A 176 2.91 11.43 -6.04
CA PRO A 176 1.65 10.78 -6.37
C PRO A 176 0.95 10.26 -5.11
N VAL A 177 -0.38 10.30 -5.10
CA VAL A 177 -1.21 9.83 -3.98
C VAL A 177 -2.22 8.80 -4.47
N ASN A 178 -2.29 7.67 -3.79
CA ASN A 178 -3.34 6.68 -3.89
C ASN A 178 -4.22 6.83 -2.65
N ASP A 179 -5.32 7.53 -2.79
CA ASP A 179 -6.24 7.89 -1.72
C ASP A 179 -7.40 6.89 -1.62
N THR A 180 -7.68 6.42 -0.40
CA THR A 180 -8.75 5.43 -0.16
C THR A 180 -9.37 5.61 1.22
N PHE A 181 -10.60 5.15 1.40
CA PHE A 181 -11.25 5.15 2.71
C PHE A 181 -10.77 3.98 3.57
N ALA A 182 -10.73 4.20 4.89
CA ALA A 182 -10.47 3.13 5.84
C ALA A 182 -11.60 2.09 5.78
N GLY A 183 -11.24 0.82 5.51
CA GLY A 183 -12.19 -0.28 5.51
C GLY A 183 -12.43 -0.83 6.92
N GLY A 184 -13.66 -1.36 7.16
CA GLY A 184 -13.98 -2.05 8.42
C GLY A 184 -14.07 -1.15 9.67
N VAL A 185 -14.10 0.16 9.48
CA VAL A 185 -14.32 1.14 10.57
C VAL A 185 -15.80 1.43 10.78
N PRO A 186 -16.21 2.01 11.95
CA PRO A 186 -17.58 2.43 12.20
C PRO A 186 -18.14 3.34 11.11
N VAL A 187 -19.45 3.33 10.97
CA VAL A 187 -20.17 4.25 10.06
C VAL A 187 -19.87 5.68 10.46
N TRP A 188 -19.56 6.51 9.48
CA TRP A 188 -19.29 7.94 9.68
C TRP A 188 -20.54 8.69 10.14
N GLY A 189 -20.35 9.64 11.03
CA GLY A 189 -21.43 10.54 11.47
C GLY A 189 -21.84 11.50 10.34
N GLU A 190 -23.07 12.04 10.45
CA GLU A 190 -23.63 12.96 9.44
C GLU A 190 -22.73 14.19 9.21
N ALA A 191 -22.15 14.75 10.25
CA ALA A 191 -21.25 15.90 10.14
C ALA A 191 -19.99 15.58 9.32
N SER A 192 -19.40 14.41 9.53
CA SER A 192 -18.22 13.95 8.79
C SER A 192 -18.55 13.60 7.35
N LEU A 193 -19.74 13.07 7.07
CA LEU A 193 -20.22 12.85 5.71
C LEU A 193 -20.45 14.17 4.96
N ALA A 194 -21.02 15.17 5.64
CA ALA A 194 -21.17 16.50 5.08
C ALA A 194 -19.80 17.15 4.78
N GLU A 195 -18.81 16.96 5.67
CA GLU A 195 -17.44 17.43 5.45
C GLU A 195 -16.80 16.69 4.26
N LEU A 196 -16.95 15.38 4.18
CA LEU A 196 -16.47 14.61 3.02
C LEU A 196 -17.01 15.18 1.70
N GLY A 197 -18.30 15.51 1.64
CA GLY A 197 -18.89 16.13 0.47
C GLY A 197 -18.21 17.46 0.10
N ARG A 198 -17.90 18.32 1.09
CA ARG A 198 -17.17 19.57 0.86
C ARG A 198 -15.74 19.33 0.35
N GLN A 199 -15.04 18.34 0.91
CA GLN A 199 -13.66 18.02 0.51
C GLN A 199 -13.60 17.42 -0.90
N LEU A 200 -14.53 16.53 -1.24
CA LEU A 200 -14.65 16.00 -2.61
C LEU A 200 -14.96 17.11 -3.61
N GLN A 201 -15.80 18.07 -3.25
CA GLN A 201 -16.10 19.22 -4.12
C GLN A 201 -14.87 20.09 -4.36
N LYS A 202 -14.01 20.32 -3.34
CA LYS A 202 -12.73 21.01 -3.51
C LYS A 202 -11.80 20.28 -4.48
N LEU A 203 -11.65 18.96 -4.34
CA LEU A 203 -10.84 18.13 -5.26
C LEU A 203 -11.39 18.19 -6.68
N CYS A 204 -12.71 18.02 -6.85
CA CYS A 204 -13.38 18.13 -8.13
C CYS A 204 -13.10 19.48 -8.82
N SER A 205 -13.27 20.58 -8.10
CA SER A 205 -13.00 21.93 -8.64
C SER A 205 -11.54 22.08 -9.08
N TYR A 206 -10.60 21.63 -8.27
CA TYR A 206 -9.18 21.65 -8.61
C TYR A 206 -8.87 20.85 -9.88
N GLU A 207 -9.42 19.65 -10.03
CA GLU A 207 -9.18 18.78 -11.18
C GLU A 207 -9.86 19.28 -12.45
N LEU A 208 -11.03 19.90 -12.35
CA LEU A 208 -11.71 20.53 -13.48
C LEU A 208 -10.95 21.75 -14.04
N GLU A 209 -10.26 22.49 -13.19
CA GLU A 209 -9.39 23.59 -13.62
C GLU A 209 -8.09 23.12 -14.30
N ARG A 210 -7.75 21.83 -14.15
CA ARG A 210 -6.51 21.21 -14.65
C ARG A 210 -6.79 19.90 -15.38
N PRO A 211 -7.52 19.94 -16.49
CA PRO A 211 -7.97 18.73 -17.20
C PRO A 211 -6.83 17.86 -17.73
N ASP A 212 -5.64 18.45 -17.95
CA ASP A 212 -4.48 17.76 -18.51
C ASP A 212 -3.60 17.07 -17.45
N THR A 213 -3.99 17.06 -16.17
CA THR A 213 -3.26 16.31 -15.14
C THR A 213 -3.45 14.81 -15.36
N GLU A 214 -2.33 14.09 -15.53
CA GLU A 214 -2.34 12.64 -15.80
C GLU A 214 -2.87 11.79 -14.63
N ARG A 215 -2.77 12.30 -13.41
CA ARG A 215 -3.17 11.57 -12.18
C ARG A 215 -4.26 12.32 -11.42
N ARG A 216 -5.41 11.70 -11.33
CA ARG A 216 -6.57 12.19 -10.57
C ARG A 216 -6.66 11.49 -9.22
N SER A 217 -7.50 12.03 -8.32
CA SER A 217 -7.86 11.36 -7.07
C SER A 217 -8.57 10.04 -7.36
N ASP A 218 -8.14 8.96 -6.70
CA ASP A 218 -8.81 7.66 -6.82
C ASP A 218 -10.25 7.72 -6.30
N LEU A 219 -10.53 8.60 -5.33
CA LEU A 219 -11.88 8.85 -4.81
C LEU A 219 -12.83 9.50 -5.84
N LEU A 220 -12.28 10.18 -6.86
CA LEU A 220 -13.05 10.77 -7.97
C LEU A 220 -13.08 9.86 -9.21
N SER A 221 -12.33 8.76 -9.20
CA SER A 221 -12.27 7.80 -10.30
C SER A 221 -13.45 6.84 -10.23
N ILE A 222 -14.51 7.14 -10.97
CA ILE A 222 -15.71 6.27 -11.07
C ILE A 222 -15.67 5.53 -12.40
N ASP A 223 -15.70 4.20 -12.37
CA ASP A 223 -15.92 3.40 -13.57
C ASP A 223 -17.38 3.48 -14.00
N LEU A 224 -17.70 4.49 -14.79
CA LEU A 224 -19.05 4.69 -15.33
C LEU A 224 -19.53 3.51 -16.18
N ARG A 225 -18.63 2.72 -16.80
CA ARG A 225 -19.01 1.56 -17.60
C ARG A 225 -19.59 0.46 -16.70
N GLY A 226 -18.97 0.22 -15.55
CA GLY A 226 -19.48 -0.70 -14.54
C GLY A 226 -20.83 -0.25 -13.97
N VAL A 227 -20.97 1.05 -13.70
CA VAL A 227 -22.20 1.63 -13.14
C VAL A 227 -23.34 1.64 -14.15
N LEU A 228 -23.10 2.08 -15.40
CA LEU A 228 -24.13 2.22 -16.44
C LEU A 228 -24.46 0.88 -17.12
N GLY A 229 -23.52 -0.06 -17.15
CA GLY A 229 -23.71 -1.38 -17.75
C GLY A 229 -24.55 -2.35 -16.92
N GLY A 230 -24.98 -1.98 -15.72
CA GLY A 230 -25.80 -2.83 -14.85
C GLY A 230 -25.13 -4.12 -14.39
N GLY A 231 -23.83 -4.28 -14.66
CA GLY A 231 -23.04 -5.40 -14.18
C GLY A 231 -22.76 -5.23 -12.69
N ALA A 232 -23.36 -6.08 -11.86
CA ALA A 232 -22.88 -6.19 -10.48
C ALA A 232 -21.39 -6.55 -10.53
N PRO A 233 -20.52 -5.91 -9.73
CA PRO A 233 -19.13 -6.35 -9.61
C PRO A 233 -19.15 -7.83 -9.26
N GLY A 234 -18.38 -8.64 -10.01
CA GLY A 234 -18.28 -10.07 -9.74
C GLY A 234 -17.85 -10.29 -8.28
N PRO A 235 -18.11 -11.47 -7.70
CA PRO A 235 -17.83 -11.76 -6.29
C PRO A 235 -16.36 -11.58 -5.92
N PHE A 236 -15.48 -11.47 -6.90
CA PHE A 236 -14.03 -11.28 -6.74
C PHE A 236 -13.50 -9.99 -7.40
N ALA A 237 -14.29 -8.90 -7.38
CA ALA A 237 -13.86 -7.62 -7.95
C ALA A 237 -12.48 -7.12 -7.43
N CYS A 238 -12.10 -7.48 -6.20
CA CYS A 238 -10.77 -7.21 -5.64
C CYS A 238 -9.68 -8.20 -6.10
N GLY A 239 -10.02 -9.26 -6.88
CA GLY A 239 -9.10 -10.30 -7.32
C GLY A 239 -8.70 -11.33 -6.24
N ALA A 240 -9.33 -11.29 -5.04
CA ALA A 240 -9.03 -12.23 -3.96
C ALA A 240 -9.30 -13.69 -4.40
N GLY A 241 -8.33 -14.58 -4.13
CA GLY A 241 -8.40 -15.99 -4.50
C GLY A 241 -8.05 -16.28 -5.97
N GLU A 242 -8.07 -15.28 -6.84
CA GLU A 242 -7.72 -15.41 -8.27
C GLU A 242 -6.37 -14.75 -8.56
N SER A 243 -6.34 -13.44 -8.79
CA SER A 243 -5.12 -12.69 -9.09
C SER A 243 -4.36 -12.24 -7.84
N ARG A 244 -5.02 -12.25 -6.67
CA ARG A 244 -4.45 -11.84 -5.37
C ARG A 244 -4.61 -12.94 -4.34
N VAL A 245 -3.51 -13.27 -3.67
CA VAL A 245 -3.49 -14.25 -2.57
C VAL A 245 -2.64 -13.71 -1.43
N THR A 246 -3.07 -13.97 -0.19
CA THR A 246 -2.33 -13.56 1.00
C THR A 246 -2.02 -14.80 1.83
N TYR A 247 -0.75 -14.96 2.18
CA TYR A 247 -0.26 -16.00 3.07
C TYR A 247 0.06 -15.39 4.43
N THR A 248 -0.37 -16.04 5.49
CA THR A 248 -0.06 -15.68 6.87
C THR A 248 1.25 -16.32 7.32
N HIS A 249 1.66 -16.06 8.55
CA HIS A 249 2.88 -16.64 9.15
C HIS A 249 2.89 -18.16 9.21
N SER A 250 1.76 -18.81 9.05
CA SER A 250 1.63 -20.28 9.02
C SER A 250 1.57 -20.89 7.62
N GLY A 251 1.61 -20.06 6.59
CA GLY A 251 1.50 -20.49 5.19
C GLY A 251 0.08 -20.50 4.63
#